data_348f1ae3e5c472c155904bde482f550b
#
_entry.id   348f1ae3e5c472c155904bde482f550b
#
_cell.length_a   1.000
_cell.length_b   1.000
_cell.length_c   1.000
_cell.angle_alpha   90.00
_cell.angle_beta   90.00
_cell.angle_gamma   90.00
#
_symmetry.space_group_name_H-M   'P 1'
#
loop_
_entity.id
_entity.type
_entity.pdbx_description
1 polymer ?
#
loop_
_entity_poly.entity_id
_entity_poly.type
_entity_poly.pdbx_seq_one_letter_code
_entity_poly.pdbx_strand_id
1 'polypeptide(L)'
;MMKKRIQFFFGSIALLGMSACSNSYVKPDAPIKEVPFTQVHLNDNFWTPRIETNRTVSIPSAFKECEKNGRFDNFAIAGGLMKGEHRGDFSFDDTDPYKIIEGASYSLAVKYDKALDAYLDSVITLIAAAQEPDGYLTTCVTNKCYRLSGWWGKSRWEKINSHELYNSGHLYEAAVAHYRATGKRSLLDVAIKNADLVCQVFGPGEGQKHVPSGHPIVEMALAKLYKVTGDGKYLKMAKYFVEETGRGTDGHRLSEYSQDHKPILQQDEIVGHAVRAGYLYSGVADVAALTQDTAY
;
A
#
# COMPACT_ATOMS: atom_id res chain seq x y z
N MET A 1 7.21 -79.52 25.96
CA MET A 1 7.32 -78.26 26.70
C MET A 1 8.12 -77.23 25.87
N MET A 2 7.44 -76.38 25.11
CA MET A 2 8.05 -75.36 24.27
C MET A 2 7.90 -74.01 24.96
N LYS A 3 9.00 -73.35 25.29
CA LYS A 3 9.04 -71.98 25.83
C LYS A 3 8.99 -71.00 24.64
N LYS A 4 7.90 -70.25 24.52
CA LYS A 4 7.81 -69.10 23.57
C LYS A 4 8.58 -67.93 24.16
N ARG A 5 9.55 -67.38 23.38
CA ARG A 5 10.24 -66.14 23.62
C ARG A 5 9.41 -65.00 23.00
N ILE A 6 9.06 -64.03 23.82
CA ILE A 6 8.43 -62.79 23.39
C ILE A 6 9.55 -61.80 23.08
N GLN A 7 9.63 -61.33 21.80
CA GLN A 7 10.52 -60.26 21.40
C GLN A 7 9.76 -58.93 21.54
N PHE A 8 10.33 -58.05 22.34
CA PHE A 8 9.86 -56.65 22.42
C PHE A 8 10.53 -55.87 21.27
N PHE A 9 9.71 -55.31 20.40
CA PHE A 9 10.15 -54.29 19.40
C PHE A 9 10.14 -52.91 20.10
N PHE A 10 11.31 -52.33 20.28
CA PHE A 10 11.44 -50.91 20.60
C PHE A 10 11.29 -50.11 19.29
N GLY A 11 10.14 -49.45 19.16
CA GLY A 11 9.91 -48.45 18.12
C GLY A 11 10.60 -47.16 18.49
N SER A 12 11.64 -46.78 17.72
CA SER A 12 12.26 -45.46 17.83
C SER A 12 11.31 -44.39 17.26
N ILE A 13 10.80 -43.53 18.14
CA ILE A 13 10.05 -42.33 17.76
C ILE A 13 11.10 -41.30 17.34
N ALA A 14 11.20 -41.04 16.03
CA ALA A 14 11.96 -39.92 15.51
C ALA A 14 11.19 -38.63 15.81
N LEU A 15 11.70 -37.83 16.74
CA LEU A 15 11.26 -36.45 16.90
C LEU A 15 11.71 -35.65 15.67
N LEU A 16 10.79 -35.37 14.76
CA LEU A 16 10.96 -34.34 13.76
C LEU A 16 10.99 -32.98 14.48
N GLY A 17 12.19 -32.46 14.66
CA GLY A 17 12.40 -31.09 15.11
C GLY A 17 11.82 -30.13 14.07
N MET A 18 10.67 -29.50 14.38
CA MET A 18 10.20 -28.31 13.67
C MET A 18 11.20 -27.20 13.95
N SER A 19 12.10 -26.95 12.99
CA SER A 19 12.87 -25.71 12.94
C SER A 19 11.85 -24.56 12.77
N ALA A 20 11.50 -23.94 13.90
CA ALA A 20 10.86 -22.63 13.85
C ALA A 20 11.87 -21.70 13.19
N CYS A 21 11.60 -21.29 11.95
CA CYS A 21 12.24 -20.11 11.37
C CYS A 21 11.93 -18.94 12.30
N SER A 22 12.86 -18.62 13.19
CA SER A 22 12.86 -17.36 13.90
C SER A 22 12.99 -16.27 12.84
N ASN A 23 11.88 -15.63 12.48
CA ASN A 23 11.93 -14.34 11.82
C ASN A 23 12.73 -13.42 12.74
N SER A 24 13.98 -13.20 12.40
CA SER A 24 14.81 -12.21 13.05
C SER A 24 14.21 -10.85 12.72
N TYR A 25 13.40 -10.36 13.64
CA TYR A 25 12.89 -8.99 13.62
C TYR A 25 14.12 -8.08 13.66
N VAL A 26 14.47 -7.49 12.52
CA VAL A 26 15.48 -6.45 12.47
C VAL A 26 14.88 -5.28 13.25
N LYS A 27 15.37 -5.03 14.46
CA LYS A 27 15.00 -3.84 15.22
C LYS A 27 15.36 -2.62 14.38
N PRO A 28 14.39 -1.78 14.01
CA PRO A 28 14.75 -0.48 13.41
C PRO A 28 15.52 0.30 14.46
N ASP A 29 16.76 0.60 14.18
CA ASP A 29 17.64 1.35 15.07
C ASP A 29 17.51 2.86 14.81
N ALA A 30 16.28 3.33 14.71
CA ALA A 30 16.02 4.76 14.77
C ALA A 30 16.16 5.20 16.23
N PRO A 31 17.04 6.19 16.52
CA PRO A 31 17.24 6.69 17.87
C PRO A 31 15.96 7.28 18.48
N ILE A 32 15.02 7.69 17.63
CA ILE A 32 13.71 8.19 18.02
C ILE A 32 12.65 7.21 17.49
N LYS A 33 11.85 6.69 18.42
CA LYS A 33 10.71 5.82 18.07
C LYS A 33 9.43 6.65 17.98
N GLU A 34 8.67 6.45 16.91
CA GLU A 34 7.34 7.04 16.79
C GLU A 34 6.43 6.56 17.93
N VAL A 35 5.66 7.48 18.51
CA VAL A 35 4.53 7.11 19.36
C VAL A 35 3.38 6.67 18.44
N PRO A 36 2.81 5.45 18.64
CA PRO A 36 1.67 5.03 17.85
C PRO A 36 0.53 6.06 17.91
N PHE A 37 0.00 6.47 16.79
CA PHE A 37 -1.07 7.49 16.73
C PHE A 37 -2.29 7.11 17.58
N THR A 38 -2.53 5.79 17.80
CA THR A 38 -3.58 5.28 18.67
C THR A 38 -3.35 5.57 20.16
N GLN A 39 -2.15 6.02 20.54
CA GLN A 39 -1.80 6.39 21.91
C GLN A 39 -1.68 7.90 22.08
N VAL A 40 -1.93 8.69 21.04
CA VAL A 40 -1.88 10.16 21.09
C VAL A 40 -3.29 10.71 21.34
N HIS A 41 -3.46 11.41 22.45
CA HIS A 41 -4.73 12.04 22.81
C HIS A 41 -4.54 13.55 22.91
N LEU A 42 -5.32 14.30 22.15
CA LEU A 42 -5.31 15.76 22.17
C LEU A 42 -6.48 16.26 23.01
N ASN A 43 -6.18 17.15 23.94
CA ASN A 43 -7.17 17.80 24.80
C ASN A 43 -6.79 19.28 24.95
N ASP A 44 -7.08 20.07 23.95
CA ASP A 44 -6.76 21.49 23.89
C ASP A 44 -7.86 22.31 23.19
N ASN A 45 -7.75 23.62 23.24
CA ASN A 45 -8.75 24.54 22.66
C ASN A 45 -8.48 24.87 21.18
N PHE A 46 -7.37 24.37 20.61
CA PHE A 46 -7.00 24.64 19.23
C PHE A 46 -7.23 23.45 18.31
N TRP A 47 -6.64 22.29 18.61
CA TRP A 47 -6.75 21.10 17.77
C TRP A 47 -8.04 20.33 17.97
N THR A 48 -8.52 20.20 19.21
CA THR A 48 -9.74 19.42 19.52
C THR A 48 -10.96 19.87 18.69
N PRO A 49 -11.29 21.17 18.55
CA PRO A 49 -12.40 21.61 17.71
C PRO A 49 -12.20 21.28 16.22
N ARG A 50 -10.96 21.33 15.73
CA ARG A 50 -10.62 21.03 14.32
C ARG A 50 -10.75 19.54 14.02
N ILE A 51 -10.31 18.70 14.93
CA ILE A 51 -10.47 17.24 14.85
C ILE A 51 -11.96 16.88 14.85
N GLU A 52 -12.77 17.52 15.71
CA GLU A 52 -14.21 17.27 15.73
C GLU A 52 -14.90 17.76 14.44
N THR A 53 -14.51 18.91 13.89
CA THR A 53 -14.99 19.38 12.58
C THR A 53 -14.58 18.40 11.46
N ASN A 54 -13.35 17.91 11.48
CA ASN A 54 -12.90 16.91 10.50
C ASN A 54 -13.75 15.63 10.58
N ARG A 55 -14.00 15.14 11.78
CA ARG A 55 -14.79 13.93 12.03
C ARG A 55 -16.25 14.08 11.60
N THR A 56 -16.90 15.22 11.94
CA THR A 56 -18.35 15.39 11.79
C THR A 56 -18.77 16.07 10.48
N VAL A 57 -17.84 16.75 9.81
CA VAL A 57 -18.14 17.54 8.60
C VAL A 57 -17.25 17.12 7.43
N SER A 58 -15.92 17.18 7.56
CA SER A 58 -15.02 16.99 6.41
C SER A 58 -15.05 15.56 5.88
N ILE A 59 -14.92 14.56 6.75
CA ILE A 59 -14.93 13.15 6.36
C ILE A 59 -16.28 12.76 5.73
N PRO A 60 -17.45 13.05 6.35
CA PRO A 60 -18.73 12.77 5.71
C PRO A 60 -18.93 13.48 4.37
N SER A 61 -18.48 14.74 4.27
CA SER A 61 -18.56 15.50 3.01
C SER A 61 -17.70 14.87 1.92
N ALA A 62 -16.48 14.42 2.24
CA ALA A 62 -15.59 13.78 1.29
C ALA A 62 -16.16 12.45 0.79
N PHE A 63 -16.74 11.63 1.66
CA PHE A 63 -17.45 10.40 1.23
C PHE A 63 -18.62 10.71 0.32
N LYS A 64 -19.44 11.72 0.66
CA LYS A 64 -20.57 12.14 -0.17
C LYS A 64 -20.13 12.60 -1.57
N GLU A 65 -18.99 13.29 -1.68
CA GLU A 65 -18.45 13.65 -3.00
C GLU A 65 -17.94 12.42 -3.77
N CYS A 66 -17.35 11.43 -3.10
CA CYS A 66 -17.01 10.15 -3.74
C CYS A 66 -18.23 9.41 -4.27
N GLU A 67 -19.33 9.35 -3.51
CA GLU A 67 -20.61 8.78 -3.94
C GLU A 67 -21.15 9.52 -5.18
N LYS A 68 -21.27 10.84 -5.09
CA LYS A 68 -21.79 11.71 -6.15
C LYS A 68 -21.00 11.58 -7.45
N ASN A 69 -19.67 11.49 -7.35
CA ASN A 69 -18.76 11.41 -8.49
C ASN A 69 -18.54 9.97 -8.98
N GLY A 70 -19.21 8.98 -8.39
CA GLY A 70 -19.18 7.58 -8.82
C GLY A 70 -17.86 6.86 -8.51
N ARG A 71 -17.10 7.32 -7.51
CA ARG A 71 -15.85 6.67 -7.11
C ARG A 71 -16.09 5.24 -6.61
N PHE A 72 -17.15 5.03 -5.84
CA PHE A 72 -17.54 3.70 -5.37
C PHE A 72 -18.20 2.87 -6.47
N ASP A 73 -18.95 3.51 -7.39
CA ASP A 73 -19.53 2.85 -8.55
C ASP A 73 -18.46 2.19 -9.41
N ASN A 74 -17.29 2.84 -9.58
CA ASN A 74 -16.19 2.29 -10.35
C ASN A 74 -15.68 0.96 -9.78
N PHE A 75 -15.59 0.83 -8.46
CA PHE A 75 -15.27 -0.45 -7.82
C PHE A 75 -16.40 -1.47 -7.98
N ALA A 76 -17.65 -1.06 -7.81
CA ALA A 76 -18.79 -1.95 -7.99
C ALA A 76 -18.88 -2.48 -9.43
N ILE A 77 -18.58 -1.65 -10.44
CA ILE A 77 -18.53 -2.03 -11.86
C ILE A 77 -17.36 -3.00 -12.09
N ALA A 78 -16.16 -2.68 -11.61
CA ALA A 78 -14.98 -3.53 -11.76
C ALA A 78 -15.17 -4.91 -11.09
N GLY A 79 -15.87 -4.95 -9.95
CA GLY A 79 -16.22 -6.17 -9.23
C GLY A 79 -17.44 -6.92 -9.78
N GLY A 80 -18.08 -6.44 -10.86
CA GLY A 80 -19.26 -7.06 -11.45
C GLY A 80 -20.53 -6.95 -10.60
N LEU A 81 -20.52 -6.13 -9.56
CA LEU A 81 -21.69 -5.90 -8.69
C LEU A 81 -22.68 -4.90 -9.27
N MET A 82 -22.24 -4.11 -10.22
CA MET A 82 -23.03 -3.07 -10.88
C MET A 82 -22.73 -3.05 -12.39
N LYS A 83 -23.73 -2.76 -13.20
CA LYS A 83 -23.56 -2.48 -14.63
C LYS A 83 -23.43 -0.98 -14.83
N GLY A 84 -22.53 -0.55 -15.68
CA GLY A 84 -22.33 0.86 -15.98
C GLY A 84 -21.04 1.12 -16.73
N GLU A 85 -20.76 2.40 -16.97
CA GLU A 85 -19.48 2.85 -17.51
C GLU A 85 -18.65 3.49 -16.38
N HIS A 86 -17.33 3.42 -16.52
CA HIS A 86 -16.41 4.09 -15.60
C HIS A 86 -16.67 5.60 -15.57
N ARG A 87 -16.69 6.18 -14.39
CA ARG A 87 -16.92 7.61 -14.14
C ARG A 87 -15.65 8.28 -13.67
N GLY A 88 -15.38 9.47 -14.18
CA GLY A 88 -14.20 10.27 -13.88
C GLY A 88 -13.19 10.29 -15.01
N ASP A 89 -12.25 11.24 -14.92
CA ASP A 89 -11.34 11.60 -16.01
C ASP A 89 -9.89 11.14 -15.74
N PHE A 90 -9.60 10.57 -14.56
CA PHE A 90 -8.26 10.23 -14.15
C PHE A 90 -8.12 8.77 -13.73
N SER A 91 -7.02 8.13 -14.10
CA SER A 91 -6.74 6.74 -13.69
C SER A 91 -6.46 6.61 -12.19
N PHE A 92 -6.15 7.72 -11.52
CA PHE A 92 -5.90 7.78 -10.09
C PHE A 92 -7.12 8.13 -9.25
N ASP A 93 -8.30 8.17 -9.83
CA ASP A 93 -9.56 8.42 -9.13
C ASP A 93 -9.83 7.38 -8.02
N ASP A 94 -9.28 6.17 -8.13
CA ASP A 94 -9.29 5.14 -7.09
C ASP A 94 -8.66 5.62 -5.77
N THR A 95 -7.75 6.59 -5.82
CA THR A 95 -7.09 7.10 -4.61
C THR A 95 -7.98 7.96 -3.75
N ASP A 96 -9.08 8.52 -4.29
CA ASP A 96 -10.01 9.34 -3.52
C ASP A 96 -10.64 8.52 -2.37
N PRO A 97 -11.26 7.35 -2.61
CA PRO A 97 -11.69 6.44 -1.55
C PRO A 97 -10.57 6.04 -0.58
N TYR A 98 -9.39 5.67 -1.09
CA TYR A 98 -8.29 5.23 -0.23
C TYR A 98 -7.84 6.33 0.75
N LYS A 99 -7.64 7.54 0.28
CA LYS A 99 -7.24 8.69 1.12
C LYS A 99 -8.28 9.02 2.19
N ILE A 100 -9.58 8.92 1.85
CA ILE A 100 -10.64 9.19 2.82
C ILE A 100 -10.73 8.06 3.83
N ILE A 101 -10.57 6.78 3.42
CA ILE A 101 -10.51 5.63 4.34
C ILE A 101 -9.34 5.80 5.30
N GLU A 102 -8.17 6.23 4.83
CA GLU A 102 -7.00 6.50 5.66
C GLU A 102 -7.33 7.57 6.72
N GLY A 103 -7.84 8.73 6.29
CA GLY A 103 -8.21 9.81 7.20
C GLY A 103 -9.33 9.44 8.19
N ALA A 104 -10.33 8.69 7.73
CA ALA A 104 -11.42 8.17 8.56
C ALA A 104 -10.90 7.15 9.60
N SER A 105 -9.91 6.33 9.23
CA SER A 105 -9.27 5.37 10.14
C SER A 105 -8.54 6.09 11.28
N TYR A 106 -7.79 7.14 10.97
CA TYR A 106 -7.18 7.97 12.02
C TYR A 106 -8.24 8.62 12.92
N SER A 107 -9.38 9.06 12.35
CA SER A 107 -10.50 9.59 13.13
C SER A 107 -11.12 8.56 14.06
N LEU A 108 -11.30 7.31 13.61
CA LEU A 108 -11.78 6.20 14.46
C LEU A 108 -10.83 5.88 15.61
N ALA A 109 -9.52 5.99 15.41
CA ALA A 109 -8.54 5.79 16.47
C ALA A 109 -8.60 6.88 17.55
N VAL A 110 -8.94 8.13 17.18
CA VAL A 110 -9.12 9.22 18.14
C VAL A 110 -10.43 9.09 18.89
N LYS A 111 -11.52 8.79 18.17
CA LYS A 111 -12.86 8.64 18.74
C LYS A 111 -13.65 7.63 17.90
N TYR A 112 -13.87 6.47 18.49
CA TYR A 112 -14.61 5.40 17.81
C TYR A 112 -16.05 5.84 17.48
N ASP A 113 -16.46 5.59 16.24
CA ASP A 113 -17.78 5.85 15.70
C ASP A 113 -18.28 4.60 14.97
N LYS A 114 -19.26 3.91 15.56
CA LYS A 114 -19.81 2.65 15.04
C LYS A 114 -20.41 2.81 13.63
N ALA A 115 -21.03 3.97 13.34
CA ALA A 115 -21.67 4.20 12.04
C ALA A 115 -20.60 4.39 10.97
N LEU A 116 -19.55 5.15 11.25
CA LEU A 116 -18.40 5.34 10.36
C LEU A 116 -17.67 4.01 10.13
N ASP A 117 -17.42 3.24 11.18
CA ASP A 117 -16.76 1.93 11.08
C ASP A 117 -17.55 0.95 10.18
N ALA A 118 -18.86 0.85 10.35
CA ALA A 118 -19.73 0.04 9.49
C ALA A 118 -19.79 0.56 8.03
N TYR A 119 -19.73 1.87 7.84
CA TYR A 119 -19.68 2.46 6.51
C TYR A 119 -18.35 2.13 5.80
N LEU A 120 -17.21 2.21 6.51
CA LEU A 120 -15.93 1.78 5.98
C LEU A 120 -15.94 0.30 5.56
N ASP A 121 -16.52 -0.58 6.37
CA ASP A 121 -16.66 -2.01 6.01
C ASP A 121 -17.44 -2.19 4.69
N SER A 122 -18.49 -1.40 4.46
CA SER A 122 -19.26 -1.45 3.20
C SER A 122 -18.43 -0.99 1.99
N VAL A 123 -17.68 0.09 2.13
CA VAL A 123 -16.80 0.60 1.05
C VAL A 123 -15.66 -0.38 0.78
N ILE A 124 -15.05 -0.93 1.82
CA ILE A 124 -13.97 -1.93 1.71
C ILE A 124 -14.47 -3.19 1.00
N THR A 125 -15.73 -3.57 1.20
CA THR A 125 -16.33 -4.70 0.49
C THR A 125 -16.39 -4.46 -1.03
N LEU A 126 -16.72 -3.24 -1.47
CA LEU A 126 -16.69 -2.89 -2.90
C LEU A 126 -15.27 -2.93 -3.47
N ILE A 127 -14.30 -2.40 -2.73
CA ILE A 127 -12.88 -2.41 -3.11
C ILE A 127 -12.37 -3.86 -3.24
N ALA A 128 -12.69 -4.71 -2.27
CA ALA A 128 -12.30 -6.12 -2.30
C ALA A 128 -12.92 -6.88 -3.47
N ALA A 129 -14.19 -6.60 -3.81
CA ALA A 129 -14.87 -7.20 -4.95
C ALA A 129 -14.25 -6.80 -6.29
N ALA A 130 -13.67 -5.60 -6.40
CA ALA A 130 -13.02 -5.11 -7.61
C ALA A 130 -11.63 -5.71 -7.84
N GLN A 131 -11.03 -6.36 -6.83
CA GLN A 131 -9.71 -6.95 -6.96
C GLN A 131 -9.74 -8.20 -7.83
N GLU A 132 -8.93 -8.20 -8.89
CA GLU A 132 -8.82 -9.34 -9.79
C GLU A 132 -8.14 -10.56 -9.12
N PRO A 133 -8.32 -11.77 -9.67
CA PRO A 133 -7.86 -13.01 -9.02
C PRO A 133 -6.34 -13.05 -8.71
N ASP A 134 -5.51 -12.37 -9.49
CA ASP A 134 -4.07 -12.27 -9.29
C ASP A 134 -3.65 -11.14 -8.33
N GLY A 135 -4.59 -10.31 -7.86
CA GLY A 135 -4.33 -9.20 -6.97
C GLY A 135 -4.32 -7.82 -7.63
N TYR A 136 -4.45 -7.75 -8.96
CA TYR A 136 -4.52 -6.46 -9.64
C TYR A 136 -5.75 -5.64 -9.20
N LEU A 137 -5.55 -4.32 -9.05
CA LEU A 137 -6.63 -3.43 -8.62
C LEU A 137 -6.36 -2.00 -9.13
N THR A 138 -6.96 -1.68 -10.25
CA THR A 138 -7.05 -0.32 -10.82
C THR A 138 -8.32 -0.26 -11.65
N THR A 139 -9.36 0.41 -11.13
CA THR A 139 -10.70 0.36 -11.74
C THR A 139 -10.71 0.95 -13.13
N CYS A 140 -9.92 1.98 -13.42
CA CYS A 140 -9.83 2.58 -14.74
C CYS A 140 -9.39 1.57 -15.81
N VAL A 141 -8.40 0.73 -15.51
CA VAL A 141 -7.93 -0.30 -16.47
C VAL A 141 -8.97 -1.41 -16.62
N THR A 142 -9.47 -1.95 -15.51
CA THR A 142 -10.48 -3.02 -15.50
C THR A 142 -11.76 -2.60 -16.21
N ASN A 143 -12.24 -1.37 -15.98
CA ASN A 143 -13.43 -0.79 -16.60
C ASN A 143 -13.16 -0.20 -17.99
N LYS A 144 -11.93 -0.29 -18.52
CA LYS A 144 -11.53 0.19 -19.85
C LYS A 144 -11.75 1.70 -20.04
N CYS A 145 -11.42 2.51 -19.00
CA CYS A 145 -11.55 3.96 -19.06
C CYS A 145 -10.51 4.64 -19.97
N TYR A 146 -9.57 3.89 -20.53
CA TYR A 146 -8.51 4.41 -21.41
C TYR A 146 -9.03 5.17 -22.65
N ARG A 147 -10.35 5.09 -22.92
CA ARG A 147 -11.04 5.91 -23.91
C ARG A 147 -11.01 7.40 -23.56
N LEU A 148 -10.90 7.72 -22.27
CA LEU A 148 -11.05 9.07 -21.75
C LEU A 148 -9.74 9.87 -21.79
N SER A 149 -8.59 9.19 -21.83
CA SER A 149 -7.28 9.85 -21.80
C SER A 149 -6.18 8.99 -22.42
N GLY A 150 -5.34 9.58 -23.28
CA GLY A 150 -4.14 8.94 -23.83
C GLY A 150 -3.01 8.68 -22.79
N TRP A 151 -3.18 9.08 -21.52
CA TRP A 151 -2.16 8.94 -20.47
C TRP A 151 -2.08 7.52 -19.92
N TRP A 152 -3.18 6.80 -20.02
CA TRP A 152 -3.34 5.55 -19.31
C TRP A 152 -2.81 4.41 -20.13
N GLY A 153 -2.35 3.85 -20.68
CA GLY A 153 -2.20 2.64 -21.45
C GLY A 153 -3.51 1.89 -21.65
N LYS A 154 -3.51 0.94 -22.54
CA LYS A 154 -4.63 0.05 -22.83
C LYS A 154 -4.57 -1.25 -22.05
N SER A 155 -3.45 -1.52 -21.42
CA SER A 155 -3.18 -2.70 -20.64
C SER A 155 -2.48 -2.33 -19.32
N ARG A 156 -2.51 -3.25 -18.38
CA ARG A 156 -1.85 -3.10 -17.07
C ARG A 156 -0.38 -2.78 -17.25
N TRP A 157 0.13 -1.80 -16.49
CA TRP A 157 1.55 -1.45 -16.41
C TRP A 157 2.19 -1.04 -17.77
N GLU A 158 1.36 -0.63 -18.72
CA GLU A 158 1.84 -0.23 -20.05
C GLU A 158 2.64 1.07 -20.03
N LYS A 159 2.20 2.02 -19.22
CA LYS A 159 2.84 3.32 -19.09
C LYS A 159 3.25 3.61 -17.66
N ILE A 160 4.49 4.00 -17.45
CA ILE A 160 5.01 4.37 -16.13
C ILE A 160 4.16 5.46 -15.48
N ASN A 161 3.70 6.44 -16.26
CA ASN A 161 2.89 7.55 -15.76
C ASN A 161 1.39 7.23 -15.58
N SER A 162 0.97 5.97 -15.71
CA SER A 162 -0.43 5.55 -15.58
C SER A 162 -1.02 5.75 -14.19
N HIS A 163 -0.20 6.02 -13.18
CA HIS A 163 -0.57 6.10 -11.77
C HIS A 163 -1.07 4.78 -11.14
N GLU A 164 -0.83 3.64 -11.77
CA GLU A 164 -1.24 2.35 -11.21
C GLU A 164 -0.52 2.05 -9.89
N LEU A 165 0.80 2.31 -9.81
CA LEU A 165 1.56 2.19 -8.57
C LEU A 165 1.22 3.28 -7.54
N TYR A 166 0.74 4.44 -7.99
CA TYR A 166 0.20 5.47 -7.12
C TYR A 166 -1.11 5.01 -6.45
N ASN A 167 -2.01 4.36 -7.20
CA ASN A 167 -3.21 3.72 -6.65
C ASN A 167 -2.82 2.64 -5.62
N SER A 168 -1.87 1.77 -5.97
CA SER A 168 -1.36 0.73 -5.07
C SER A 168 -0.80 1.32 -3.77
N GLY A 169 0.01 2.38 -3.87
CA GLY A 169 0.59 3.05 -2.70
C GLY A 169 -0.48 3.58 -1.74
N HIS A 170 -1.49 4.30 -2.25
CA HIS A 170 -2.59 4.80 -1.42
C HIS A 170 -3.48 3.69 -0.86
N LEU A 171 -3.66 2.59 -1.59
CA LEU A 171 -4.32 1.40 -1.05
C LEU A 171 -3.57 0.85 0.18
N TYR A 172 -2.23 0.76 0.12
CA TYR A 172 -1.44 0.23 1.24
C TYR A 172 -1.46 1.18 2.44
N GLU A 173 -1.37 2.49 2.22
CA GLU A 173 -1.51 3.51 3.27
C GLU A 173 -2.85 3.37 4.00
N ALA A 174 -3.95 3.34 3.25
CA ALA A 174 -5.30 3.18 3.79
C ALA A 174 -5.45 1.87 4.56
N ALA A 175 -4.92 0.78 4.01
CA ALA A 175 -5.01 -0.55 4.60
C ALA A 175 -4.24 -0.65 5.93
N VAL A 176 -3.03 -0.09 5.99
CA VAL A 176 -2.24 -0.06 7.22
C VAL A 176 -2.91 0.82 8.27
N ALA A 177 -3.42 2.01 7.90
CA ALA A 177 -4.12 2.89 8.80
C ALA A 177 -5.40 2.23 9.37
N HIS A 178 -6.21 1.61 8.50
CA HIS A 178 -7.43 0.91 8.90
C HIS A 178 -7.14 -0.26 9.86
N TYR A 179 -6.15 -1.08 9.53
CA TYR A 179 -5.75 -2.20 10.40
C TYR A 179 -5.24 -1.72 11.75
N ARG A 180 -4.39 -0.68 11.80
CA ARG A 180 -3.87 -0.12 13.04
C ARG A 180 -4.97 0.50 13.91
N ALA A 181 -5.97 1.14 13.32
CA ALA A 181 -7.07 1.78 14.02
C ALA A 181 -8.12 0.78 14.54
N THR A 182 -8.41 -0.28 13.79
CA THR A 182 -9.58 -1.16 14.03
C THR A 182 -9.22 -2.60 14.35
N GLY A 183 -8.01 -3.05 14.02
CA GLY A 183 -7.60 -4.46 14.05
C GLY A 183 -8.17 -5.32 12.92
N LYS A 184 -9.03 -4.77 12.05
CA LYS A 184 -9.66 -5.50 10.94
C LYS A 184 -8.69 -5.69 9.77
N ARG A 185 -8.64 -6.90 9.25
CA ARG A 185 -7.73 -7.27 8.15
C ARG A 185 -8.34 -7.10 6.76
N SER A 186 -9.62 -6.80 6.63
CA SER A 186 -10.36 -6.82 5.36
C SER A 186 -9.68 -6.04 4.24
N LEU A 187 -9.25 -4.78 4.50
CA LEU A 187 -8.52 -3.99 3.51
C LEU A 187 -7.02 -4.38 3.46
N LEU A 188 -6.45 -4.80 4.60
CA LEU A 188 -5.04 -5.22 4.65
C LEU A 188 -4.79 -6.45 3.77
N ASP A 189 -5.71 -7.42 3.75
CA ASP A 189 -5.56 -8.61 2.91
C ASP A 189 -5.67 -8.29 1.41
N VAL A 190 -6.49 -7.32 1.03
CA VAL A 190 -6.53 -6.77 -0.34
C VAL A 190 -5.20 -6.11 -0.70
N ALA A 191 -4.65 -5.29 0.20
CA ALA A 191 -3.37 -4.61 0.00
C ALA A 191 -2.20 -5.61 -0.13
N ILE A 192 -2.14 -6.63 0.73
CA ILE A 192 -1.14 -7.69 0.69
C ILE A 192 -1.17 -8.40 -0.66
N LYS A 193 -2.34 -8.82 -1.12
CA LYS A 193 -2.50 -9.52 -2.40
C LYS A 193 -2.07 -8.65 -3.60
N ASN A 194 -2.37 -7.34 -3.57
CA ASN A 194 -1.91 -6.42 -4.59
C ASN A 194 -0.38 -6.20 -4.52
N ALA A 195 0.18 -6.05 -3.32
CA ALA A 195 1.62 -5.86 -3.12
C ALA A 195 2.42 -7.11 -3.55
N ASP A 196 1.87 -8.31 -3.37
CA ASP A 196 2.46 -9.55 -3.84
C ASP A 196 2.57 -9.57 -5.37
N LEU A 197 1.52 -9.14 -6.07
CA LEU A 197 1.56 -8.98 -7.52
C LEU A 197 2.60 -7.92 -7.94
N VAL A 198 2.66 -6.77 -7.26
CA VAL A 198 3.67 -5.74 -7.53
C VAL A 198 5.08 -6.32 -7.40
N CYS A 199 5.35 -7.10 -6.35
CA CYS A 199 6.64 -7.76 -6.15
C CYS A 199 6.96 -8.84 -7.21
N GLN A 200 5.96 -9.38 -7.88
CA GLN A 200 6.16 -10.33 -8.99
C GLN A 200 6.42 -9.61 -10.31
N VAL A 201 5.73 -8.49 -10.56
CA VAL A 201 5.78 -7.76 -11.83
C VAL A 201 7.01 -6.86 -11.94
N PHE A 202 7.41 -6.22 -10.84
CA PHE A 202 8.51 -5.25 -10.81
C PHE A 202 9.74 -5.82 -10.09
N GLY A 203 10.91 -5.35 -10.48
CA GLY A 203 12.16 -5.75 -9.85
C GLY A 203 13.30 -5.93 -10.85
N PRO A 204 14.49 -6.34 -10.35
CA PRO A 204 15.68 -6.54 -11.19
C PRO A 204 15.77 -7.94 -11.79
N GLY A 205 14.78 -8.81 -11.57
CA GLY A 205 14.79 -10.20 -12.03
C GLY A 205 14.43 -10.36 -13.51
N GLU A 206 14.78 -11.51 -14.08
CA GLU A 206 14.38 -11.84 -15.44
C GLU A 206 12.86 -11.84 -15.60
N GLY A 207 12.37 -11.17 -16.64
CA GLY A 207 10.92 -11.03 -16.93
C GLY A 207 10.19 -10.00 -16.08
N GLN A 208 10.86 -9.37 -15.12
CA GLN A 208 10.28 -8.24 -14.35
C GLN A 208 10.46 -6.91 -15.10
N LYS A 209 9.63 -5.92 -14.74
CA LYS A 209 9.75 -4.55 -15.27
C LYS A 209 10.78 -3.77 -14.45
N HIS A 210 11.81 -3.27 -15.12
CA HIS A 210 12.89 -2.47 -14.53
C HIS A 210 12.58 -0.98 -14.72
N VAL A 211 11.63 -0.46 -13.96
CA VAL A 211 11.15 0.92 -14.09
C VAL A 211 10.90 1.54 -12.72
N PRO A 212 11.04 2.89 -12.58
CA PRO A 212 10.64 3.57 -11.35
C PRO A 212 9.12 3.54 -11.17
N SER A 213 8.64 3.95 -10.01
CA SER A 213 7.21 3.93 -9.65
C SER A 213 6.32 4.87 -10.49
N GLY A 214 6.92 5.78 -11.23
CA GLY A 214 6.22 6.81 -12.00
C GLY A 214 5.77 7.98 -11.13
N HIS A 215 4.73 7.83 -10.35
CA HIS A 215 4.39 8.75 -9.26
C HIS A 215 4.73 8.09 -7.93
N PRO A 216 5.69 8.64 -7.15
CA PRO A 216 6.04 8.10 -5.85
C PRO A 216 4.86 8.10 -4.88
N ILE A 217 4.87 7.19 -4.00
CA ILE A 217 4.17 6.89 -2.74
C ILE A 217 4.30 5.41 -2.41
N VAL A 218 4.38 4.55 -3.43
CA VAL A 218 4.44 3.09 -3.22
C VAL A 218 5.66 2.70 -2.39
N GLU A 219 6.74 3.47 -2.45
CA GLU A 219 7.97 3.27 -1.68
C GLU A 219 7.71 3.34 -0.16
N MET A 220 7.15 4.47 0.31
CA MET A 220 6.82 4.63 1.73
C MET A 220 5.69 3.69 2.18
N ALA A 221 4.73 3.43 1.29
CA ALA A 221 3.60 2.56 1.59
C ALA A 221 4.03 1.09 1.75
N LEU A 222 4.95 0.60 0.91
CA LEU A 222 5.57 -0.73 1.06
C LEU A 222 6.41 -0.84 2.33
N ALA A 223 7.14 0.23 2.70
CA ALA A 223 7.86 0.28 3.97
C ALA A 223 6.91 0.16 5.18
N LYS A 224 5.76 0.85 5.15
CA LYS A 224 4.72 0.70 6.17
C LYS A 224 4.08 -0.68 6.17
N LEU A 225 3.85 -1.27 4.99
CA LEU A 225 3.33 -2.62 4.87
C LEU A 225 4.31 -3.65 5.46
N TYR A 226 5.62 -3.47 5.24
CA TYR A 226 6.64 -4.26 5.90
C TYR A 226 6.57 -4.14 7.43
N LYS A 227 6.44 -2.92 7.97
CA LYS A 227 6.33 -2.68 9.44
C LYS A 227 5.13 -3.43 10.07
N VAL A 228 4.06 -3.66 9.32
CA VAL A 228 2.85 -4.33 9.81
C VAL A 228 2.90 -5.84 9.61
N THR A 229 3.45 -6.31 8.48
CA THR A 229 3.44 -7.73 8.12
C THR A 229 4.69 -8.49 8.57
N GLY A 230 5.82 -7.79 8.70
CA GLY A 230 7.14 -8.39 8.92
C GLY A 230 7.74 -9.04 7.67
N ASP A 231 7.06 -9.02 6.52
CA ASP A 231 7.54 -9.67 5.31
C ASP A 231 8.58 -8.80 4.57
N GLY A 232 9.83 -9.24 4.60
CA GLY A 232 10.97 -8.52 4.04
C GLY A 232 10.91 -8.27 2.53
N LYS A 233 10.04 -8.95 1.78
CA LYS A 233 9.86 -8.70 0.35
C LYS A 233 9.36 -7.29 0.06
N TYR A 234 8.50 -6.74 0.94
CA TYR A 234 7.97 -5.38 0.78
C TYR A 234 9.05 -4.31 1.01
N LEU A 235 9.92 -4.49 2.00
CA LEU A 235 11.06 -3.58 2.20
C LEU A 235 12.05 -3.66 1.03
N LYS A 236 12.32 -4.86 0.51
CA LYS A 236 13.16 -5.03 -0.69
C LYS A 236 12.55 -4.31 -1.89
N MET A 237 11.25 -4.39 -2.08
CA MET A 237 10.56 -3.72 -3.19
C MET A 237 10.53 -2.19 -3.00
N ALA A 238 10.33 -1.69 -1.78
CA ALA A 238 10.46 -0.27 -1.46
C ALA A 238 11.85 0.25 -1.83
N LYS A 239 12.91 -0.45 -1.40
CA LYS A 239 14.30 -0.12 -1.73
C LYS A 239 14.54 -0.16 -3.24
N TYR A 240 14.01 -1.17 -3.94
CA TYR A 240 14.13 -1.27 -5.40
C TYR A 240 13.58 -0.02 -6.11
N PHE A 241 12.36 0.43 -5.79
CA PHE A 241 11.79 1.61 -6.43
C PHE A 241 12.56 2.89 -6.10
N VAL A 242 13.05 3.05 -4.86
CA VAL A 242 13.93 4.16 -4.48
C VAL A 242 15.21 4.14 -5.32
N GLU A 243 15.86 3.00 -5.46
CA GLU A 243 17.12 2.86 -6.21
C GLU A 243 16.93 2.97 -7.72
N GLU A 244 15.76 2.61 -8.25
CA GLU A 244 15.47 2.69 -9.67
C GLU A 244 15.19 4.13 -10.13
N THR A 245 14.75 5.01 -9.21
CA THR A 245 14.53 6.43 -9.50
C THR A 245 15.84 7.11 -9.94
N GLY A 246 15.81 7.74 -11.09
CA GLY A 246 16.95 8.44 -11.69
C GLY A 246 18.01 7.55 -12.33
N ARG A 247 17.85 6.23 -12.28
CA ARG A 247 18.81 5.27 -12.85
C ARG A 247 18.72 5.19 -14.36
N GLY A 248 17.51 5.32 -14.91
CA GLY A 248 17.25 5.22 -16.34
C GLY A 248 17.51 3.84 -16.93
N THR A 249 17.28 2.80 -16.14
CA THR A 249 17.36 1.42 -16.58
C THR A 249 16.41 1.17 -17.76
N ASP A 250 16.82 0.37 -18.72
CA ASP A 250 16.05 0.09 -19.95
C ASP A 250 15.61 1.35 -20.73
N GLY A 251 16.32 2.49 -20.54
CA GLY A 251 16.01 3.76 -21.21
C GLY A 251 14.79 4.50 -20.62
N HIS A 252 14.21 4.01 -19.53
CA HIS A 252 13.08 4.63 -18.88
C HIS A 252 13.53 5.78 -17.97
N ARG A 253 13.48 7.00 -18.50
CA ARG A 253 13.63 8.24 -17.74
C ARG A 253 12.36 9.06 -17.82
N LEU A 254 11.94 9.61 -16.68
CA LEU A 254 10.80 10.50 -16.63
C LEU A 254 11.25 11.95 -16.88
N SER A 255 11.67 12.65 -15.88
CA SER A 255 12.22 14.03 -15.99
C SER A 255 12.50 14.60 -14.59
N GLU A 256 13.03 15.81 -14.54
CA GLU A 256 13.14 16.60 -13.30
C GLU A 256 11.78 16.75 -12.59
N TYR A 257 10.69 16.90 -13.33
CA TYR A 257 9.33 16.98 -12.78
C TYR A 257 9.00 15.80 -11.84
N SER A 258 9.55 14.63 -12.14
CA SER A 258 9.32 13.38 -11.38
C SER A 258 10.50 13.00 -10.49
N GLN A 259 11.43 13.92 -10.19
CA GLN A 259 12.67 13.67 -9.43
C GLN A 259 13.58 12.59 -10.04
N ASP A 260 13.44 12.34 -11.34
CA ASP A 260 14.14 11.27 -12.08
C ASP A 260 15.38 11.81 -12.84
N HIS A 261 15.92 12.96 -12.41
CA HIS A 261 17.03 13.67 -13.06
C HIS A 261 18.39 13.04 -12.74
N LYS A 262 18.55 12.50 -11.53
CA LYS A 262 19.77 11.83 -11.04
C LYS A 262 19.38 10.62 -10.19
N PRO A 263 20.23 9.56 -10.12
CA PRO A 263 20.08 8.52 -9.10
C PRO A 263 19.93 9.11 -7.69
N ILE A 264 19.11 8.51 -6.84
CA ILE A 264 18.80 9.04 -5.51
C ILE A 264 20.05 9.44 -4.72
N LEU A 265 21.08 8.58 -4.70
CA LEU A 265 22.31 8.84 -3.94
C LEU A 265 23.20 9.96 -4.55
N GLN A 266 22.83 10.51 -5.69
CA GLN A 266 23.52 11.61 -6.36
C GLN A 266 22.70 12.90 -6.40
N GLN A 267 21.48 12.87 -5.82
CA GLN A 267 20.63 14.05 -5.75
C GLN A 267 21.11 14.97 -4.63
N ASP A 268 21.45 16.17 -4.99
CA ASP A 268 21.98 17.23 -4.11
C ASP A 268 21.01 18.42 -3.98
N GLU A 269 19.91 18.39 -4.72
CA GLU A 269 18.85 19.39 -4.69
C GLU A 269 17.46 18.77 -4.93
N ILE A 270 16.43 19.43 -4.43
CA ILE A 270 15.04 19.04 -4.67
C ILE A 270 14.54 19.78 -5.91
N VAL A 271 14.13 19.02 -6.92
CA VAL A 271 13.60 19.56 -8.19
C VAL A 271 12.17 19.09 -8.43
N GLY A 272 11.50 19.70 -9.36
CA GLY A 272 10.26 19.23 -9.95
C GLY A 272 9.02 19.40 -9.05
N HIS A 273 8.10 18.46 -9.15
CA HIS A 273 6.79 18.56 -8.51
C HIS A 273 6.86 18.29 -6.99
N ALA A 274 6.45 19.29 -6.19
CA ALA A 274 6.61 19.26 -4.73
C ALA A 274 5.95 18.06 -4.04
N VAL A 275 4.74 17.65 -4.49
CA VAL A 275 4.04 16.50 -3.89
C VAL A 275 4.78 15.20 -4.15
N ARG A 276 5.27 15.00 -5.39
CA ARG A 276 6.10 13.83 -5.74
C ARG A 276 7.38 13.79 -4.90
N ALA A 277 8.06 14.92 -4.75
CA ALA A 277 9.25 15.03 -3.91
C ALA A 277 8.97 14.64 -2.45
N GLY A 278 7.86 15.16 -1.88
CA GLY A 278 7.45 14.82 -0.52
C GLY A 278 7.26 13.32 -0.32
N TYR A 279 6.58 12.63 -1.24
CA TYR A 279 6.40 11.18 -1.18
C TYR A 279 7.70 10.41 -1.37
N LEU A 280 8.48 10.76 -2.39
CA LEU A 280 9.74 10.07 -2.69
C LEU A 280 10.71 10.11 -1.51
N TYR A 281 11.00 11.31 -1.01
CA TYR A 281 12.00 11.46 0.07
C TYR A 281 11.48 10.93 1.41
N SER A 282 10.16 10.85 1.63
CA SER A 282 9.61 10.09 2.75
C SER A 282 9.90 8.58 2.62
N GLY A 283 9.74 8.03 1.41
CA GLY A 283 10.11 6.64 1.11
C GLY A 283 11.59 6.37 1.26
N VAL A 284 12.45 7.31 0.79
CA VAL A 284 13.91 7.24 0.99
C VAL A 284 14.26 7.19 2.47
N ALA A 285 13.67 8.08 3.28
CA ALA A 285 13.91 8.12 4.73
C ALA A 285 13.45 6.83 5.43
N ASP A 286 12.29 6.27 5.04
CA ASP A 286 11.82 5.00 5.58
C ASP A 286 12.77 3.85 5.21
N VAL A 287 13.22 3.78 3.96
CA VAL A 287 14.19 2.75 3.50
C VAL A 287 15.51 2.90 4.25
N ALA A 288 16.06 4.11 4.38
CA ALA A 288 17.27 4.37 5.14
C ALA A 288 17.15 3.86 6.58
N ALA A 289 16.07 4.24 7.27
CA ALA A 289 15.85 3.86 8.67
C ALA A 289 15.68 2.34 8.85
N LEU A 290 14.96 1.68 7.94
CA LEU A 290 14.64 0.26 8.06
C LEU A 290 15.77 -0.66 7.60
N THR A 291 16.61 -0.21 6.66
CA THR A 291 17.77 -0.96 6.19
C THR A 291 19.04 -0.63 6.93
N GLN A 292 19.06 0.47 7.70
CA GLN A 292 20.25 1.03 8.34
C GLN A 292 21.36 1.40 7.34
N ASP A 293 20.95 1.67 6.11
CA ASP A 293 21.85 2.08 5.04
C ASP A 293 22.10 3.58 5.12
N THR A 294 23.29 3.96 5.60
CA THR A 294 23.67 5.36 5.81
C THR A 294 24.04 6.10 4.53
N ALA A 295 23.99 5.45 3.38
CA ALA A 295 24.22 6.09 2.09
C ALA A 295 23.05 7.00 1.67
N TYR A 296 21.83 6.77 2.23
CA TYR A 296 20.64 7.60 1.96
C TYR A 296 20.55 8.83 2.91
#